data_0e47553ecac91808cd95189e8d8ac6c4
#
_entry.id   0e47553ecac91808cd95189e8d8ac6c4
#
_cell.length_a   1.000
_cell.length_b   1.000
_cell.length_c   1.000
_cell.angle_alpha   90.00
_cell.angle_beta   90.00
_cell.angle_gamma   90.00
#
_symmetry.space_group_name_H-M   'P 1'
#
loop_
_entity.id
_entity.type
_entity.pdbx_description
1 polymer ?
#
loop_
_entity_poly.entity_id
_entity_poly.type
_entity_poly.pdbx_seq_one_letter_code
_entity_poly.pdbx_strand_id
1 'polypeptide(L)'
;VRVNDSDELLDALETLSRMKPLKGDRLAIVSNGLGPAMLAIDKLISAGGKLAEFSDETQAALHRSEVDMSKPGENPVDLGGNASPERFVQALEIVAADANVDAVLVVHAPTRMAPSLVTAQALIDNRKKFRRNLLTSWMGLKEALNARHICNLAGIPTYISPEKAVKAFMHMVIYQRVQALLQEIPPSLPFSTSPEIRAQCRTLIKQAKEQGRQTLTHSETAQVLEAYGIPTAPSVYLATPDEALARAAEIPGTKALKVVHEGNCRPYRYRKHPHKISAGLLQDLDTPEQVADGVRQLGEKVAEKFPEYAIREYCLQPMQRGKHSMQICAGITRDPVFGPLIVFGIGGYKVNVLADRQVALPPLNMSLAADVVGRTHAASLIREHSADPERDIQHLCQMLVKLSQMASDLSDLRGLEVNPLLLNRDGMVAVDFAMDLGTPSRFAIMPYPEELREWVTLKNGWQVEVRPIRAEDAT
;
A
#
# COMPACT_ATOMS: atom_id res chain seq x y z
N VAL A 1 -0.34 -4.20 -16.36
CA VAL A 1 -1.43 -5.00 -15.74
C VAL A 1 -0.91 -6.41 -15.49
N ARG A 2 -1.09 -6.92 -14.28
CA ARG A 2 -0.75 -8.29 -13.92
C ARG A 2 -2.00 -9.17 -14.07
N VAL A 3 -1.84 -10.33 -14.67
CA VAL A 3 -2.89 -11.35 -14.84
C VAL A 3 -2.43 -12.66 -14.19
N ASN A 4 -3.37 -13.53 -13.82
CA ASN A 4 -3.06 -14.75 -13.05
C ASN A 4 -3.11 -16.02 -13.92
N ASP A 5 -3.82 -15.98 -15.05
CA ASP A 5 -3.97 -17.10 -15.97
C ASP A 5 -4.14 -16.61 -17.42
N SER A 6 -4.16 -17.55 -18.36
CA SER A 6 -4.28 -17.27 -19.79
C SER A 6 -5.64 -16.71 -20.20
N ASP A 7 -6.72 -17.13 -19.52
CA ASP A 7 -8.07 -16.61 -19.77
C ASP A 7 -8.14 -15.14 -19.38
N GLU A 8 -7.60 -14.80 -18.21
CA GLU A 8 -7.53 -13.42 -17.73
C GLU A 8 -6.65 -12.55 -18.64
N LEU A 9 -5.59 -13.11 -19.22
CA LEU A 9 -4.76 -12.41 -20.22
C LEU A 9 -5.58 -12.04 -21.45
N LEU A 10 -6.37 -12.98 -21.99
CA LEU A 10 -7.22 -12.73 -23.16
C LEU A 10 -8.32 -11.72 -22.85
N ASP A 11 -8.98 -11.85 -21.70
CA ASP A 11 -9.99 -10.89 -21.23
C ASP A 11 -9.40 -9.48 -21.08
N ALA A 12 -8.20 -9.35 -20.53
CA ALA A 12 -7.51 -8.07 -20.37
C ALA A 12 -7.12 -7.45 -21.72
N LEU A 13 -6.56 -8.23 -22.64
CA LEU A 13 -6.21 -7.78 -24.00
C LEU A 13 -7.43 -7.30 -24.77
N GLU A 14 -8.52 -8.06 -24.74
CA GLU A 14 -9.78 -7.68 -25.39
C GLU A 14 -10.31 -6.36 -24.82
N THR A 15 -10.33 -6.24 -23.51
CA THR A 15 -10.82 -5.04 -22.83
C THR A 15 -9.99 -3.80 -23.17
N LEU A 16 -8.67 -3.91 -23.02
CA LEU A 16 -7.74 -2.81 -23.29
C LEU A 16 -7.77 -2.35 -24.76
N SER A 17 -8.03 -3.27 -25.69
CA SER A 17 -8.10 -2.93 -27.13
C SER A 17 -9.41 -2.26 -27.55
N ARG A 18 -10.50 -2.47 -26.82
CA ARG A 18 -11.86 -2.03 -27.21
C ARG A 18 -12.41 -0.87 -26.40
N MET A 19 -11.99 -0.73 -25.16
CA MET A 19 -12.46 0.33 -24.28
C MET A 19 -11.63 1.61 -24.44
N LYS A 20 -12.32 2.74 -24.34
CA LYS A 20 -11.65 4.03 -24.21
C LYS A 20 -11.02 4.15 -22.81
N PRO A 21 -9.95 4.95 -22.63
CA PRO A 21 -9.42 5.23 -21.31
C PRO A 21 -10.52 5.66 -20.34
N LEU A 22 -10.48 5.12 -19.12
CA LEU A 22 -11.44 5.49 -18.08
C LEU A 22 -11.09 6.89 -17.53
N LYS A 23 -12.10 7.59 -17.00
CA LYS A 23 -11.87 8.84 -16.27
C LYS A 23 -11.73 8.65 -14.77
N GLY A 24 -12.19 7.50 -14.27
CA GLY A 24 -12.15 7.11 -12.86
C GLY A 24 -12.44 5.62 -12.68
N ASP A 25 -12.80 5.23 -11.47
CA ASP A 25 -12.95 3.84 -11.01
C ASP A 25 -14.39 3.47 -10.58
N ARG A 26 -15.39 4.29 -10.96
CA ARG A 26 -16.79 4.15 -10.53
C ARG A 26 -17.59 3.37 -11.56
N LEU A 27 -18.07 2.18 -11.17
CA LEU A 27 -18.86 1.28 -12.03
C LEU A 27 -20.35 1.36 -11.69
N ALA A 28 -21.17 1.58 -12.72
CA ALA A 28 -22.61 1.35 -12.63
C ALA A 28 -22.96 -0.04 -13.15
N ILE A 29 -23.96 -0.70 -12.55
CA ILE A 29 -24.43 -2.03 -12.92
C ILE A 29 -25.91 -1.95 -13.25
N VAL A 30 -26.27 -2.44 -14.45
CA VAL A 30 -27.64 -2.54 -14.92
C VAL A 30 -27.93 -4.02 -15.18
N SER A 31 -28.97 -4.57 -14.53
CA SER A 31 -29.26 -6.01 -14.62
C SER A 31 -30.75 -6.28 -14.61
N ASN A 32 -31.17 -7.38 -15.28
CA ASN A 32 -32.51 -7.95 -15.10
C ASN A 32 -32.53 -9.12 -14.09
N GLY A 33 -31.49 -9.26 -13.29
CA GLY A 33 -31.39 -10.27 -12.24
C GLY A 33 -30.54 -9.81 -11.06
N LEU A 34 -31.15 -9.65 -9.90
CA LEU A 34 -30.47 -9.12 -8.72
C LEU A 34 -29.34 -10.04 -8.23
N GLY A 35 -29.51 -11.37 -8.26
CA GLY A 35 -28.46 -12.31 -7.84
C GLY A 35 -27.15 -12.14 -8.61
N PRO A 36 -27.15 -12.20 -9.94
CA PRO A 36 -25.97 -11.91 -10.76
C PRO A 36 -25.37 -10.51 -10.54
N ALA A 37 -26.21 -9.50 -10.33
CA ALA A 37 -25.73 -8.15 -10.01
C ALA A 37 -24.98 -8.12 -8.69
N MET A 38 -25.45 -8.82 -7.67
CA MET A 38 -24.78 -8.93 -6.37
C MET A 38 -23.42 -9.63 -6.46
N LEU A 39 -23.29 -10.67 -7.33
CA LEU A 39 -21.98 -11.30 -7.59
C LEU A 39 -20.99 -10.31 -8.22
N ALA A 40 -21.46 -9.43 -9.11
CA ALA A 40 -20.63 -8.37 -9.66
C ALA A 40 -20.19 -7.38 -8.57
N ILE A 41 -21.09 -6.98 -7.68
CA ILE A 41 -20.77 -6.06 -6.56
C ILE A 41 -19.76 -6.67 -5.61
N ASP A 42 -19.98 -7.90 -5.17
CA ASP A 42 -19.04 -8.61 -4.29
C ASP A 42 -17.65 -8.67 -4.90
N LYS A 43 -17.58 -8.98 -6.19
CA LYS A 43 -16.32 -9.01 -6.91
C LYS A 43 -15.70 -7.64 -7.04
N LEU A 44 -16.48 -6.59 -7.28
CA LEU A 44 -15.98 -5.22 -7.39
C LEU A 44 -15.37 -4.74 -6.07
N ILE A 45 -16.10 -4.91 -4.98
CA ILE A 45 -15.64 -4.52 -3.63
C ILE A 45 -14.38 -5.32 -3.24
N SER A 46 -14.38 -6.64 -3.45
CA SER A 46 -13.24 -7.49 -3.13
C SER A 46 -11.99 -7.17 -3.96
N ALA A 47 -12.16 -6.59 -5.14
CA ALA A 47 -11.07 -6.12 -6.00
C ALA A 47 -10.65 -4.66 -5.73
N GLY A 48 -11.25 -4.00 -4.74
CA GLY A 48 -10.96 -2.60 -4.39
C GLY A 48 -11.54 -1.57 -5.35
N GLY A 49 -12.54 -1.95 -6.14
CA GLY A 49 -13.30 -1.05 -7.01
C GLY A 49 -14.43 -0.34 -6.28
N LYS A 50 -15.08 0.61 -6.97
CA LYS A 50 -16.16 1.44 -6.40
C LYS A 50 -17.43 1.34 -7.21
N LEU A 51 -18.57 1.19 -6.53
CA LEU A 51 -19.87 1.44 -7.13
C LEU A 51 -20.04 2.92 -7.39
N ALA A 52 -20.63 3.28 -8.52
CA ALA A 52 -21.02 4.65 -8.80
C ALA A 52 -22.22 5.06 -7.93
N GLU A 53 -22.11 6.19 -7.27
CA GLU A 53 -23.24 6.86 -6.60
C GLU A 53 -23.88 7.80 -7.62
N PHE A 54 -25.14 7.57 -7.94
CA PHE A 54 -25.85 8.36 -8.95
C PHE A 54 -26.15 9.77 -8.44
N SER A 55 -26.06 10.75 -9.34
CA SER A 55 -26.51 12.12 -9.06
C SER A 55 -28.01 12.18 -8.81
N ASP A 56 -28.49 13.22 -8.13
CA ASP A 56 -29.90 13.45 -7.84
C ASP A 56 -30.74 13.50 -9.12
N GLU A 57 -30.18 14.05 -10.21
CA GLU A 57 -30.85 14.08 -11.51
C GLU A 57 -31.03 12.69 -12.10
N THR A 58 -30.01 11.84 -12.01
CA THR A 58 -30.05 10.45 -12.49
C THR A 58 -31.02 9.63 -11.66
N GLN A 59 -31.01 9.76 -10.33
CA GLN A 59 -31.95 9.10 -9.43
C GLN A 59 -33.40 9.51 -9.78
N ALA A 60 -33.66 10.82 -9.93
CA ALA A 60 -34.96 11.32 -10.30
C ALA A 60 -35.41 10.85 -11.71
N ALA A 61 -34.48 10.70 -12.67
CA ALA A 61 -34.76 10.17 -13.99
C ALA A 61 -35.12 8.68 -13.96
N LEU A 62 -34.38 7.88 -13.17
CA LEU A 62 -34.70 6.46 -12.96
C LEU A 62 -36.08 6.27 -12.30
N HIS A 63 -36.41 7.09 -11.30
CA HIS A 63 -37.73 7.10 -10.69
C HIS A 63 -38.86 7.42 -11.68
N ARG A 64 -38.70 8.47 -12.49
CA ARG A 64 -39.73 8.87 -13.45
C ARG A 64 -39.92 7.85 -14.61
N SER A 65 -38.86 7.15 -14.97
CA SER A 65 -38.90 6.20 -16.10
C SER A 65 -39.46 4.84 -15.72
N GLU A 66 -39.62 4.57 -14.41
CA GLU A 66 -40.11 3.27 -13.90
C GLU A 66 -39.32 2.06 -14.42
N VAL A 67 -38.06 2.24 -14.81
CA VAL A 67 -37.22 1.16 -15.36
C VAL A 67 -36.61 0.31 -14.24
N ASP A 68 -36.36 0.89 -13.04
CA ASP A 68 -35.83 0.19 -11.89
C ASP A 68 -36.97 -0.39 -11.06
N MET A 69 -36.93 -1.70 -10.80
CA MET A 69 -38.01 -2.45 -10.16
C MET A 69 -37.80 -2.66 -8.68
N SER A 70 -36.58 -2.52 -8.16
CA SER A 70 -36.28 -2.84 -6.75
C SER A 70 -36.20 -1.60 -5.87
N LYS A 71 -35.24 -0.77 -6.14
CA LYS A 71 -34.98 0.47 -5.40
C LYS A 71 -34.55 1.56 -6.37
N PRO A 72 -35.51 2.25 -6.98
CA PRO A 72 -35.22 3.26 -7.99
C PRO A 72 -34.19 4.28 -7.47
N GLY A 73 -33.13 4.51 -8.28
CA GLY A 73 -32.07 5.46 -7.94
C GLY A 73 -30.90 4.86 -7.20
N GLU A 74 -30.91 3.60 -6.82
CA GLU A 74 -29.74 2.90 -6.27
C GLU A 74 -28.94 2.15 -7.37
N ASN A 75 -27.68 1.85 -7.09
CA ASN A 75 -26.83 0.99 -7.89
C ASN A 75 -26.65 -0.35 -7.16
N PRO A 76 -27.04 -1.49 -7.74
CA PRO A 76 -27.35 -1.75 -9.16
C PRO A 76 -28.78 -1.35 -9.55
N VAL A 77 -28.97 -0.95 -10.79
CA VAL A 77 -30.30 -0.75 -11.39
C VAL A 77 -30.88 -2.13 -11.75
N ASP A 78 -31.97 -2.52 -11.06
CA ASP A 78 -32.67 -3.79 -11.29
C ASP A 78 -33.88 -3.60 -12.21
N LEU A 79 -33.74 -4.11 -13.43
CA LEU A 79 -34.81 -4.00 -14.43
C LEU A 79 -35.91 -5.05 -14.27
N GLY A 80 -35.72 -6.04 -13.39
CA GLY A 80 -36.60 -7.16 -13.19
C GLY A 80 -36.50 -8.21 -14.30
N GLY A 81 -36.87 -9.47 -13.97
CA GLY A 81 -36.72 -10.63 -14.87
C GLY A 81 -37.48 -10.56 -16.19
N ASN A 82 -38.44 -9.66 -16.31
CA ASN A 82 -39.26 -9.47 -17.51
C ASN A 82 -38.86 -8.21 -18.30
N ALA A 83 -37.67 -7.67 -18.06
CA ALA A 83 -37.21 -6.45 -18.73
C ALA A 83 -37.15 -6.63 -20.25
N SER A 84 -37.85 -5.75 -20.98
CA SER A 84 -37.73 -5.70 -22.44
C SER A 84 -36.39 -5.11 -22.87
N PRO A 85 -35.94 -5.36 -24.12
CA PRO A 85 -34.75 -4.75 -24.69
C PRO A 85 -34.75 -3.21 -24.61
N GLU A 86 -35.92 -2.58 -24.83
CA GLU A 86 -36.09 -1.12 -24.75
C GLU A 86 -35.86 -0.59 -23.34
N ARG A 87 -36.25 -1.36 -22.32
CA ARG A 87 -36.02 -1.00 -20.90
C ARG A 87 -34.53 -0.98 -20.58
N PHE A 88 -33.76 -1.94 -21.11
CA PHE A 88 -32.29 -1.89 -20.99
C PHE A 88 -31.70 -0.63 -21.63
N VAL A 89 -32.13 -0.33 -22.89
CA VAL A 89 -31.65 0.86 -23.59
C VAL A 89 -31.95 2.14 -22.80
N GLN A 90 -33.19 2.28 -22.31
CA GLN A 90 -33.61 3.44 -21.55
C GLN A 90 -32.81 3.62 -20.25
N ALA A 91 -32.61 2.54 -19.48
CA ALA A 91 -31.80 2.57 -18.28
C ALA A 91 -30.35 2.97 -18.57
N LEU A 92 -29.77 2.42 -19.64
CA LEU A 92 -28.41 2.72 -20.06
C LEU A 92 -28.25 4.17 -20.54
N GLU A 93 -29.22 4.73 -21.25
CA GLU A 93 -29.21 6.15 -21.65
C GLU A 93 -29.17 7.06 -20.41
N ILE A 94 -29.96 6.76 -19.38
CA ILE A 94 -30.00 7.52 -18.14
C ILE A 94 -28.68 7.38 -17.37
N VAL A 95 -28.26 6.15 -17.09
CA VAL A 95 -27.07 5.87 -16.25
C VAL A 95 -25.77 6.30 -16.92
N ALA A 96 -25.63 6.06 -18.23
CA ALA A 96 -24.40 6.44 -18.95
C ALA A 96 -24.27 7.97 -19.17
N ALA A 97 -25.31 8.74 -18.92
CA ALA A 97 -25.25 10.21 -18.97
C ALA A 97 -24.67 10.81 -17.68
N ASP A 98 -24.73 10.08 -16.56
CA ASP A 98 -24.28 10.56 -15.25
C ASP A 98 -22.77 10.86 -15.22
N ALA A 99 -22.41 12.02 -14.65
CA ALA A 99 -21.02 12.42 -14.47
C ALA A 99 -20.28 11.58 -13.43
N ASN A 100 -21.02 10.98 -12.50
CA ASN A 100 -20.48 10.11 -11.46
C ASN A 100 -20.21 8.67 -11.92
N VAL A 101 -20.54 8.34 -13.16
CA VAL A 101 -20.35 7.00 -13.76
C VAL A 101 -19.16 7.04 -14.70
N ASP A 102 -18.19 6.14 -14.54
CA ASP A 102 -17.02 6.01 -15.41
C ASP A 102 -17.16 4.87 -16.43
N ALA A 103 -17.86 3.80 -16.05
CA ALA A 103 -18.24 2.70 -16.94
C ALA A 103 -19.55 2.08 -16.50
N VAL A 104 -20.23 1.39 -17.43
CA VAL A 104 -21.47 0.64 -17.17
C VAL A 104 -21.29 -0.83 -17.48
N LEU A 105 -21.65 -1.71 -16.55
CA LEU A 105 -21.73 -3.15 -16.74
C LEU A 105 -23.19 -3.57 -16.90
N VAL A 106 -23.53 -4.17 -18.04
CA VAL A 106 -24.80 -4.86 -18.22
C VAL A 106 -24.64 -6.32 -17.84
N VAL A 107 -25.45 -6.79 -16.89
CA VAL A 107 -25.54 -8.20 -16.51
C VAL A 107 -26.89 -8.74 -16.93
N HIS A 108 -26.88 -9.60 -17.92
CA HIS A 108 -28.10 -10.14 -18.50
C HIS A 108 -28.34 -11.60 -18.11
N ALA A 109 -29.45 -11.88 -17.46
CA ALA A 109 -29.97 -13.23 -17.21
C ALA A 109 -31.08 -13.57 -18.21
N PRO A 110 -30.96 -14.63 -19.03
CA PRO A 110 -31.95 -14.94 -20.06
C PRO A 110 -33.27 -15.40 -19.46
N THR A 111 -34.35 -14.80 -19.90
CA THR A 111 -35.72 -15.22 -19.60
C THR A 111 -36.54 -15.30 -20.90
N ARG A 112 -37.75 -15.87 -20.83
CA ARG A 112 -38.64 -15.89 -22.01
C ARG A 112 -39.01 -14.49 -22.51
N MET A 113 -39.09 -13.51 -21.59
CA MET A 113 -39.46 -12.12 -21.87
C MET A 113 -38.26 -11.25 -22.27
N ALA A 114 -37.06 -11.67 -21.87
CA ALA A 114 -35.81 -10.99 -22.18
C ALA A 114 -34.84 -11.93 -22.91
N PRO A 115 -35.03 -12.19 -24.21
CA PRO A 115 -34.12 -13.02 -24.98
C PRO A 115 -32.77 -12.34 -25.17
N SER A 116 -31.68 -13.05 -24.88
CA SER A 116 -30.32 -12.49 -24.91
C SER A 116 -29.95 -11.87 -26.27
N LEU A 117 -30.28 -12.54 -27.38
CA LEU A 117 -29.91 -12.06 -28.69
C LEU A 117 -30.60 -10.74 -29.07
N VAL A 118 -31.92 -10.64 -28.79
CA VAL A 118 -32.71 -9.43 -29.10
C VAL A 118 -32.25 -8.26 -28.25
N THR A 119 -31.98 -8.52 -26.94
CA THR A 119 -31.45 -7.49 -26.04
C THR A 119 -30.06 -7.03 -26.49
N ALA A 120 -29.18 -7.96 -26.87
CA ALA A 120 -27.84 -7.60 -27.36
C ALA A 120 -27.92 -6.75 -28.65
N GLN A 121 -28.80 -7.10 -29.57
CA GLN A 121 -29.02 -6.32 -30.82
C GLN A 121 -29.51 -4.90 -30.49
N ALA A 122 -30.46 -4.75 -29.56
CA ALA A 122 -30.95 -3.44 -29.14
C ALA A 122 -29.84 -2.56 -28.53
N LEU A 123 -28.94 -3.16 -27.74
CA LEU A 123 -27.78 -2.43 -27.19
C LEU A 123 -26.81 -1.99 -28.31
N ILE A 124 -26.57 -2.85 -29.30
CA ILE A 124 -25.71 -2.55 -30.44
C ILE A 124 -26.26 -1.37 -31.24
N ASP A 125 -27.56 -1.44 -31.59
CA ASP A 125 -28.23 -0.43 -32.40
C ASP A 125 -28.25 0.96 -31.74
N ASN A 126 -28.31 0.98 -30.39
CA ASN A 126 -28.32 2.22 -29.60
C ASN A 126 -26.96 2.61 -29.04
N ARG A 127 -25.89 1.89 -29.37
CA ARG A 127 -24.53 2.10 -28.78
C ARG A 127 -24.05 3.54 -28.82
N LYS A 128 -24.38 4.27 -29.91
CA LYS A 128 -23.93 5.67 -30.05
C LYS A 128 -24.53 6.64 -29.03
N LYS A 129 -25.63 6.27 -28.39
CA LYS A 129 -26.29 7.05 -27.34
C LYS A 129 -25.56 6.92 -25.97
N PHE A 130 -24.82 5.83 -25.76
CA PHE A 130 -24.15 5.57 -24.50
C PHE A 130 -22.82 6.32 -24.45
N ARG A 131 -22.71 7.29 -23.55
CA ARG A 131 -21.55 8.17 -23.44
C ARG A 131 -20.36 7.54 -22.69
N ARG A 132 -20.59 6.42 -21.99
CA ARG A 132 -19.62 5.70 -21.18
C ARG A 132 -19.16 4.41 -21.82
N ASN A 133 -18.04 3.85 -21.34
CA ASN A 133 -17.64 2.51 -21.69
C ASN A 133 -18.71 1.52 -21.23
N LEU A 134 -19.05 0.60 -22.13
CA LEU A 134 -20.05 -0.44 -21.89
C LEU A 134 -19.35 -1.79 -21.86
N LEU A 135 -19.52 -2.53 -20.77
CA LEU A 135 -19.16 -3.93 -20.65
C LEU A 135 -20.45 -4.77 -20.54
N THR A 136 -20.42 -5.99 -21.03
CA THR A 136 -21.59 -6.86 -20.96
C THR A 136 -21.23 -8.24 -20.42
N SER A 137 -22.09 -8.80 -19.61
CA SER A 137 -22.03 -10.19 -19.16
C SER A 137 -23.35 -10.88 -19.54
N TRP A 138 -23.26 -11.86 -20.41
CA TRP A 138 -24.41 -12.64 -20.87
C TRP A 138 -24.38 -14.01 -20.19
N MET A 139 -25.27 -14.23 -19.26
CA MET A 139 -25.38 -15.48 -18.52
C MET A 139 -26.12 -16.54 -19.34
N GLY A 140 -25.86 -17.82 -19.06
CA GLY A 140 -26.44 -18.96 -19.79
C GLY A 140 -25.50 -19.52 -20.83
N LEU A 141 -25.94 -20.63 -21.46
CA LEU A 141 -25.11 -21.37 -22.42
C LEU A 141 -25.42 -20.95 -23.90
N LYS A 142 -26.35 -21.63 -24.51
CA LYS A 142 -26.58 -21.54 -25.98
C LYS A 142 -27.05 -20.16 -26.43
N GLU A 143 -28.03 -19.58 -25.75
CA GLU A 143 -28.59 -18.26 -26.10
C GLU A 143 -27.60 -17.13 -25.85
N ALA A 144 -26.85 -17.22 -24.76
CA ALA A 144 -25.82 -16.26 -24.41
C ALA A 144 -24.63 -16.28 -25.40
N LEU A 145 -24.30 -17.42 -26.02
CA LEU A 145 -23.24 -17.51 -27.03
C LEU A 145 -23.50 -16.62 -28.24
N ASN A 146 -24.71 -16.60 -28.74
CA ASN A 146 -25.07 -15.76 -29.87
C ASN A 146 -25.02 -14.26 -29.51
N ALA A 147 -25.53 -13.90 -28.35
CA ALA A 147 -25.46 -12.53 -27.84
C ALA A 147 -24.00 -12.05 -27.68
N ARG A 148 -23.15 -12.88 -27.10
CA ARG A 148 -21.70 -12.58 -26.99
C ARG A 148 -21.05 -12.43 -28.35
N HIS A 149 -21.39 -13.30 -29.29
CA HIS A 149 -20.85 -13.26 -30.66
C HIS A 149 -21.14 -11.92 -31.34
N ILE A 150 -22.41 -11.49 -31.36
CA ILE A 150 -22.77 -10.21 -32.01
C ILE A 150 -22.20 -8.99 -31.27
N CYS A 151 -22.12 -9.02 -29.92
CA CYS A 151 -21.49 -7.97 -29.16
C CYS A 151 -20.00 -7.89 -29.51
N ASN A 152 -19.30 -9.02 -29.63
CA ASN A 152 -17.89 -9.06 -30.00
C ASN A 152 -17.69 -8.49 -31.42
N LEU A 153 -18.51 -8.83 -32.39
CA LEU A 153 -18.46 -8.26 -33.74
C LEU A 153 -18.71 -6.75 -33.75
N ALA A 154 -19.58 -6.27 -32.87
CA ALA A 154 -19.86 -4.85 -32.69
C ALA A 154 -18.77 -4.11 -31.87
N GLY A 155 -17.75 -4.82 -31.38
CA GLY A 155 -16.65 -4.25 -30.54
C GLY A 155 -17.09 -3.85 -29.11
N ILE A 156 -18.15 -4.50 -28.59
CA ILE A 156 -18.57 -4.36 -27.19
C ILE A 156 -17.90 -5.49 -26.37
N PRO A 157 -17.06 -5.20 -25.38
CA PRO A 157 -16.47 -6.22 -24.53
C PRO A 157 -17.54 -7.06 -23.84
N THR A 158 -17.38 -8.37 -23.87
CA THR A 158 -18.40 -9.28 -23.36
C THR A 158 -17.78 -10.49 -22.64
N TYR A 159 -18.37 -10.88 -21.52
CA TYR A 159 -17.82 -11.88 -20.62
C TYR A 159 -18.86 -12.93 -20.26
N ILE A 160 -18.37 -14.12 -19.91
CA ILE A 160 -19.23 -15.26 -19.56
C ILE A 160 -19.83 -15.17 -18.15
N SER A 161 -19.26 -14.36 -17.28
CA SER A 161 -19.75 -14.14 -15.93
C SER A 161 -19.57 -12.67 -15.48
N PRO A 162 -20.40 -12.21 -14.52
CA PRO A 162 -20.28 -10.86 -13.97
C PRO A 162 -18.92 -10.62 -13.33
N GLU A 163 -18.34 -11.63 -12.67
CA GLU A 163 -17.03 -11.52 -11.99
C GLU A 163 -15.88 -11.33 -13.01
N LYS A 164 -15.95 -12.01 -14.17
CA LYS A 164 -14.98 -11.78 -15.25
C LYS A 164 -15.10 -10.37 -15.83
N ALA A 165 -16.31 -9.88 -16.02
CA ALA A 165 -16.55 -8.51 -16.49
C ALA A 165 -15.99 -7.46 -15.51
N VAL A 166 -16.20 -7.67 -14.23
CA VAL A 166 -15.63 -6.79 -13.19
C VAL A 166 -14.11 -6.87 -13.15
N LYS A 167 -13.50 -8.05 -13.25
CA LYS A 167 -12.04 -8.18 -13.36
C LYS A 167 -11.49 -7.38 -14.56
N ALA A 168 -12.15 -7.48 -15.70
CA ALA A 168 -11.77 -6.76 -16.91
C ALA A 168 -11.87 -5.23 -16.72
N PHE A 169 -12.92 -4.74 -16.08
CA PHE A 169 -13.03 -3.34 -15.66
C PHE A 169 -11.88 -2.92 -14.75
N MET A 170 -11.56 -3.73 -13.72
CA MET A 170 -10.47 -3.45 -12.81
C MET A 170 -9.10 -3.46 -13.49
N HIS A 171 -8.90 -4.27 -14.55
CA HIS A 171 -7.68 -4.17 -15.35
C HIS A 171 -7.54 -2.82 -16.04
N MET A 172 -8.63 -2.22 -16.50
CA MET A 172 -8.63 -0.87 -17.06
C MET A 172 -8.31 0.18 -16.01
N VAL A 173 -8.91 0.07 -14.82
CA VAL A 173 -8.65 0.95 -13.68
C VAL A 173 -7.17 0.91 -13.28
N ILE A 174 -6.62 -0.30 -13.11
CA ILE A 174 -5.21 -0.50 -12.76
C ILE A 174 -4.30 0.04 -13.88
N TYR A 175 -4.62 -0.23 -15.13
CA TYR A 175 -3.85 0.27 -16.27
C TYR A 175 -3.77 1.80 -16.27
N GLN A 176 -4.91 2.47 -16.13
CA GLN A 176 -4.96 3.93 -16.11
C GLN A 176 -4.20 4.51 -14.93
N ARG A 177 -4.34 3.92 -13.73
CA ARG A 177 -3.61 4.33 -12.53
C ARG A 177 -2.10 4.19 -12.74
N VAL A 178 -1.65 3.08 -13.30
CA VAL A 178 -0.23 2.86 -13.61
C VAL A 178 0.26 3.87 -14.65
N GLN A 179 -0.52 4.16 -15.70
CA GLN A 179 -0.16 5.19 -16.68
C GLN A 179 -0.03 6.57 -16.05
N ALA A 180 -0.95 6.95 -15.15
CA ALA A 180 -0.88 8.21 -14.43
C ALA A 180 0.38 8.28 -13.55
N LEU A 181 0.69 7.20 -12.80
CA LEU A 181 1.90 7.11 -11.98
C LEU A 181 3.20 7.18 -12.80
N LEU A 182 3.22 6.59 -14.00
CA LEU A 182 4.38 6.66 -14.91
C LEU A 182 4.58 8.04 -15.53
N GLN A 183 3.51 8.82 -15.69
CA GLN A 183 3.56 10.19 -16.21
C GLN A 183 3.77 11.22 -15.10
N GLU A 184 3.68 10.81 -13.84
CA GLU A 184 3.90 11.70 -12.73
C GLU A 184 5.38 12.11 -12.67
N ILE A 185 5.61 13.41 -12.75
CA ILE A 185 6.91 14.01 -12.53
C ILE A 185 7.04 14.19 -11.01
N PRO A 186 7.90 13.43 -10.32
CA PRO A 186 8.06 13.61 -8.89
C PRO A 186 8.56 15.03 -8.64
N PRO A 187 7.84 15.86 -7.86
CA PRO A 187 8.42 17.12 -7.42
C PRO A 187 9.72 16.82 -6.67
N SER A 188 10.73 17.67 -6.82
CA SER A 188 11.96 17.60 -6.05
C SER A 188 11.58 17.39 -4.57
N LEU A 189 12.10 16.31 -3.98
CA LEU A 189 11.68 15.84 -2.66
C LEU A 189 11.76 16.98 -1.63
N PRO A 190 10.67 17.37 -0.95
CA PRO A 190 10.70 18.41 0.09
C PRO A 190 11.53 18.00 1.32
N PHE A 191 12.09 16.81 1.33
CA PHE A 191 12.82 16.18 2.43
C PHE A 191 14.27 15.84 2.05
N SER A 192 14.96 16.71 1.30
CA SER A 192 16.40 16.47 1.07
C SER A 192 17.12 16.55 2.43
N THR A 193 17.63 15.42 2.87
CA THR A 193 18.50 15.35 4.04
C THR A 193 19.72 16.23 3.79
N SER A 194 20.10 17.09 4.75
CA SER A 194 21.23 17.98 4.53
C SER A 194 22.53 17.19 4.29
N PRO A 195 23.48 17.74 3.49
CA PRO A 195 24.76 17.09 3.25
C PRO A 195 25.49 16.70 4.54
N GLU A 196 25.38 17.52 5.59
CA GLU A 196 26.01 17.30 6.90
C GLU A 196 25.43 16.07 7.59
N ILE A 197 24.11 15.93 7.61
CA ILE A 197 23.42 14.77 8.18
C ILE A 197 23.81 13.48 7.42
N ARG A 198 23.83 13.53 6.10
CA ARG A 198 24.28 12.39 5.28
C ARG A 198 25.73 11.99 5.61
N ALA A 199 26.63 12.98 5.74
CA ALA A 199 28.02 12.74 6.09
C ALA A 199 28.17 12.12 7.48
N GLN A 200 27.41 12.59 8.47
CA GLN A 200 27.39 12.03 9.82
C GLN A 200 26.96 10.56 9.82
N CYS A 201 25.83 10.24 9.15
CA CYS A 201 25.35 8.86 9.05
C CYS A 201 26.35 7.95 8.32
N ARG A 202 26.96 8.42 7.24
CA ARG A 202 28.01 7.67 6.51
C ARG A 202 29.25 7.43 7.39
N THR A 203 29.65 8.41 8.19
CA THR A 203 30.78 8.27 9.12
C THR A 203 30.49 7.20 10.17
N LEU A 204 29.29 7.20 10.76
CA LEU A 204 28.86 6.20 11.73
C LEU A 204 28.85 4.79 11.13
N ILE A 205 28.34 4.63 9.93
CA ILE A 205 28.35 3.34 9.19
C ILE A 205 29.79 2.90 8.90
N LYS A 206 30.65 3.82 8.45
CA LYS A 206 32.07 3.54 8.18
C LYS A 206 32.80 3.05 9.43
N GLN A 207 32.63 3.73 10.55
CA GLN A 207 33.22 3.32 11.84
C GLN A 207 32.77 1.92 12.26
N ALA A 208 31.49 1.59 12.11
CA ALA A 208 30.99 0.26 12.40
C ALA A 208 31.66 -0.82 11.49
N LYS A 209 31.82 -0.54 10.22
CA LYS A 209 32.49 -1.45 9.26
C LYS A 209 33.96 -1.61 9.55
N GLU A 210 34.67 -0.54 9.93
CA GLU A 210 36.08 -0.57 10.33
C GLU A 210 36.30 -1.44 11.60
N GLN A 211 35.29 -1.53 12.46
CA GLN A 211 35.24 -2.44 13.61
C GLN A 211 34.85 -3.89 13.22
N GLY A 212 34.71 -4.20 11.92
CA GLY A 212 34.31 -5.52 11.43
C GLY A 212 32.82 -5.85 11.64
N ARG A 213 32.01 -4.86 12.05
CA ARG A 213 30.56 -5.09 12.29
C ARG A 213 29.75 -5.05 11.00
N GLN A 214 28.80 -5.95 10.90
CA GLN A 214 27.82 -6.03 9.79
C GLN A 214 26.45 -5.45 10.18
N THR A 215 26.32 -4.90 11.38
CA THR A 215 25.09 -4.29 11.88
C THR A 215 25.46 -3.06 12.72
N LEU A 216 24.57 -2.07 12.70
CA LEU A 216 24.60 -1.01 13.70
C LEU A 216 24.02 -1.50 15.03
N THR A 217 24.47 -0.92 16.13
CA THR A 217 23.82 -1.11 17.43
C THR A 217 22.42 -0.50 17.40
N HIS A 218 21.57 -0.85 18.37
CA HIS A 218 20.24 -0.25 18.48
C HIS A 218 20.33 1.29 18.65
N SER A 219 21.26 1.77 19.48
CA SER A 219 21.50 3.20 19.67
C SER A 219 21.96 3.91 18.39
N GLU A 220 22.92 3.34 17.66
CA GLU A 220 23.39 3.90 16.37
C GLU A 220 22.28 3.90 15.33
N THR A 221 21.43 2.85 15.28
CA THR A 221 20.28 2.78 14.38
C THR A 221 19.25 3.86 14.73
N ALA A 222 19.00 4.11 16.02
CA ALA A 222 18.13 5.20 16.46
C ALA A 222 18.63 6.56 15.96
N GLN A 223 19.94 6.83 16.13
CA GLN A 223 20.54 8.07 15.64
C GLN A 223 20.36 8.27 14.14
N VAL A 224 20.53 7.23 13.34
CA VAL A 224 20.29 7.30 11.88
C VAL A 224 18.82 7.54 11.58
N LEU A 225 17.88 6.83 12.23
CA LEU A 225 16.44 7.03 12.04
C LEU A 225 16.02 8.47 12.37
N GLU A 226 16.46 8.99 13.52
CA GLU A 226 16.16 10.35 13.97
C GLU A 226 16.77 11.40 13.05
N ALA A 227 17.98 11.18 12.55
CA ALA A 227 18.63 12.06 11.58
C ALA A 227 17.83 12.20 10.28
N TYR A 228 17.12 11.15 9.87
CA TYR A 228 16.17 11.18 8.76
C TYR A 228 14.75 11.59 9.20
N GLY A 229 14.58 12.04 10.45
CA GLY A 229 13.30 12.52 10.97
C GLY A 229 12.25 11.41 11.14
N ILE A 230 12.68 10.19 11.45
CA ILE A 230 11.84 9.07 11.86
C ILE A 230 11.96 8.94 13.37
N PRO A 231 10.95 9.34 14.16
CA PRO A 231 11.06 9.37 15.61
C PRO A 231 11.18 7.96 16.20
N THR A 232 12.07 7.80 17.17
CA THR A 232 12.28 6.56 17.91
C THR A 232 11.79 6.68 19.36
N ALA A 233 11.46 5.54 19.98
CA ALA A 233 11.07 5.52 21.38
C ALA A 233 12.27 5.90 22.26
N PRO A 234 12.09 6.80 23.26
CA PRO A 234 13.15 7.12 24.21
C PRO A 234 13.72 5.84 24.80
N SER A 235 15.06 5.73 24.84
CA SER A 235 15.72 4.48 25.21
C SER A 235 16.89 4.74 26.16
N VAL A 236 16.96 3.96 27.22
CA VAL A 236 18.09 3.92 28.15
C VAL A 236 18.77 2.58 28.00
N TYR A 237 20.08 2.58 27.78
CA TYR A 237 20.87 1.35 27.60
C TYR A 237 21.55 0.99 28.89
N LEU A 238 21.47 -0.28 29.29
CA LEU A 238 21.91 -0.83 30.56
C LEU A 238 22.77 -2.06 30.32
N ALA A 239 23.93 -2.17 30.99
CA ALA A 239 24.77 -3.36 30.88
C ALA A 239 24.60 -4.31 32.07
N THR A 240 24.26 -3.78 33.24
CA THR A 240 24.22 -4.54 34.51
C THR A 240 22.92 -4.28 35.28
N PRO A 241 22.56 -5.19 36.23
CA PRO A 241 21.45 -4.95 37.15
C PRO A 241 21.62 -3.71 38.01
N ASP A 242 22.86 -3.37 38.38
CA ASP A 242 23.17 -2.18 39.25
C ASP A 242 22.93 -0.88 38.46
N GLU A 243 23.30 -0.85 37.16
CA GLU A 243 22.95 0.25 36.28
C GLU A 243 21.44 0.37 36.11
N ALA A 244 20.71 -0.77 36.07
CA ALA A 244 19.27 -0.78 35.99
C ALA A 244 18.63 -0.11 37.21
N LEU A 245 19.11 -0.41 38.43
CA LEU A 245 18.64 0.23 39.64
C LEU A 245 18.90 1.75 39.63
N ALA A 246 20.06 2.17 39.15
CA ALA A 246 20.45 3.58 39.13
C ALA A 246 19.68 4.39 38.08
N ARG A 247 19.43 3.80 36.91
CA ARG A 247 18.97 4.55 35.75
C ARG A 247 17.53 4.28 35.36
N ALA A 248 16.82 3.31 35.98
CA ALA A 248 15.44 3.01 35.64
C ALA A 248 14.49 4.22 35.79
N ALA A 249 14.82 5.17 36.66
CA ALA A 249 14.06 6.40 36.87
C ALA A 249 14.15 7.40 35.67
N GLU A 250 15.16 7.25 34.78
CA GLU A 250 15.26 8.08 33.57
C GLU A 250 14.08 7.85 32.60
N ILE A 251 13.44 6.67 32.68
CA ILE A 251 12.24 6.34 31.90
C ILE A 251 11.03 6.42 32.84
N PRO A 252 10.13 7.38 32.65
CA PRO A 252 8.93 7.52 33.48
C PRO A 252 7.87 6.44 33.16
N GLY A 253 7.07 6.12 34.17
CA GLY A 253 5.94 5.19 34.03
C GLY A 253 6.35 3.73 33.87
N THR A 254 5.42 2.92 33.41
CA THR A 254 5.64 1.48 33.14
C THR A 254 6.61 1.30 31.98
N LYS A 255 7.50 0.33 32.09
CA LYS A 255 8.64 0.14 31.18
C LYS A 255 8.63 -1.22 30.50
N ALA A 256 9.30 -1.29 29.37
CA ALA A 256 9.67 -2.52 28.68
C ALA A 256 11.19 -2.64 28.63
N LEU A 257 11.70 -3.84 28.89
CA LEU A 257 13.12 -4.17 28.86
C LEU A 257 13.37 -5.21 27.78
N LYS A 258 14.30 -4.95 26.88
CA LYS A 258 14.70 -5.86 25.80
C LYS A 258 16.20 -6.08 25.76
N VAL A 259 16.59 -7.26 25.31
CA VAL A 259 17.99 -7.60 25.08
C VAL A 259 18.46 -6.99 23.77
N VAL A 260 19.62 -6.36 23.78
CA VAL A 260 20.37 -5.93 22.61
C VAL A 260 21.62 -6.80 22.48
N HIS A 261 21.76 -7.52 21.37
CA HIS A 261 22.90 -8.41 21.16
C HIS A 261 23.60 -8.16 19.84
N GLU A 262 24.80 -8.71 19.67
CA GLU A 262 25.55 -8.64 18.43
C GLU A 262 24.96 -9.56 17.35
N GLY A 263 24.85 -9.02 16.13
CA GLY A 263 24.51 -9.79 14.93
C GLY A 263 23.02 -9.75 14.55
N ASN A 264 22.73 -10.37 13.40
CA ASN A 264 21.41 -10.42 12.76
C ASN A 264 20.39 -11.27 13.53
N CYS A 265 20.70 -11.73 14.71
CA CYS A 265 19.87 -12.61 15.49
C CYS A 265 18.98 -11.82 16.43
N ARG A 266 17.88 -11.32 15.89
CA ARG A 266 16.80 -10.84 16.71
C ARG A 266 15.99 -12.00 17.23
N PRO A 267 15.66 -12.05 18.51
CA PRO A 267 14.72 -13.02 19.06
C PRO A 267 13.39 -13.05 18.29
N TYR A 268 13.04 -11.98 17.60
CA TYR A 268 11.82 -11.81 16.80
C TYR A 268 11.89 -12.37 15.37
N ARG A 269 13.08 -12.56 14.79
CA ARG A 269 13.24 -13.05 13.41
C ARG A 269 13.10 -14.54 13.24
N TYR A 270 12.87 -15.31 14.32
CA TYR A 270 12.68 -16.75 14.21
C TYR A 270 11.36 -17.09 13.53
N ARG A 271 11.39 -17.14 12.21
CA ARG A 271 10.29 -17.56 11.34
C ARG A 271 9.70 -18.94 11.69
N LYS A 272 10.40 -19.77 12.48
CA LYS A 272 10.00 -21.15 12.76
C LYS A 272 9.27 -21.36 14.10
N HIS A 273 9.28 -20.40 15.02
CA HIS A 273 8.69 -20.60 16.36
C HIS A 273 8.04 -19.32 16.92
N PRO A 274 6.75 -19.05 16.60
CA PRO A 274 6.04 -17.87 17.09
C PRO A 274 5.95 -17.76 18.62
N HIS A 275 6.13 -18.87 19.34
CA HIS A 275 6.09 -18.90 20.81
C HIS A 275 7.42 -18.52 21.50
N LYS A 276 8.49 -18.23 20.74
CA LYS A 276 9.79 -17.82 21.30
C LYS A 276 9.99 -16.30 21.40
N ILE A 277 8.99 -15.51 21.06
CA ILE A 277 9.04 -14.03 21.06
C ILE A 277 9.33 -13.46 22.46
N SER A 278 8.97 -14.16 23.53
CA SER A 278 9.14 -13.69 24.90
C SER A 278 10.53 -13.89 25.51
N ALA A 279 11.47 -14.48 24.78
CA ALA A 279 12.77 -14.81 25.38
C ALA A 279 13.69 -13.59 25.57
N GLY A 280 13.49 -12.53 24.82
CA GLY A 280 14.34 -11.33 24.85
C GLY A 280 13.60 -10.03 25.23
N LEU A 281 12.35 -10.13 25.73
CA LEU A 281 11.53 -8.96 26.06
C LEU A 281 10.77 -9.24 27.38
N LEU A 282 10.85 -8.28 28.32
CA LEU A 282 9.97 -8.18 29.48
C LEU A 282 9.17 -6.88 29.38
N GLN A 283 7.93 -6.92 29.80
CA GLN A 283 7.00 -5.81 29.78
C GLN A 283 6.40 -5.60 31.18
N ASP A 284 5.74 -4.46 31.36
CA ASP A 284 5.03 -4.14 32.60
C ASP A 284 5.92 -4.02 33.84
N LEU A 285 7.11 -3.43 33.64
CA LEU A 285 8.06 -3.16 34.71
C LEU A 285 7.82 -1.74 35.27
N ASP A 286 7.41 -1.63 36.54
CA ASP A 286 7.04 -0.36 37.15
C ASP A 286 8.17 0.21 38.05
N THR A 287 8.90 -0.68 38.74
CA THR A 287 9.94 -0.25 39.72
C THR A 287 11.36 -0.53 39.25
N PRO A 288 12.36 0.18 39.75
CA PRO A 288 13.76 -0.08 39.45
C PRO A 288 14.20 -1.50 39.81
N GLU A 289 13.68 -2.07 40.90
CA GLU A 289 13.99 -3.45 41.34
C GLU A 289 13.46 -4.46 40.31
N GLN A 290 12.23 -4.26 39.77
CA GLN A 290 11.68 -5.12 38.71
C GLN A 290 12.54 -5.02 37.45
N VAL A 291 13.08 -3.86 37.09
CA VAL A 291 13.97 -3.70 35.94
C VAL A 291 15.27 -4.44 36.16
N ALA A 292 15.89 -4.32 37.38
CA ALA A 292 17.12 -5.03 37.71
C ALA A 292 16.95 -6.55 37.72
N ASP A 293 15.85 -7.04 38.28
CA ASP A 293 15.49 -8.47 38.23
C ASP A 293 15.23 -8.92 36.80
N GLY A 294 14.61 -8.07 35.99
CA GLY A 294 14.39 -8.29 34.56
C GLY A 294 15.71 -8.48 33.78
N VAL A 295 16.74 -7.69 34.09
CA VAL A 295 18.09 -7.81 33.50
C VAL A 295 18.67 -9.20 33.83
N ARG A 296 18.58 -9.66 35.07
CA ARG A 296 19.05 -11.00 35.48
C ARG A 296 18.28 -12.10 34.74
N GLN A 297 16.94 -12.04 34.79
CA GLN A 297 16.07 -13.04 34.14
C GLN A 297 16.29 -13.15 32.64
N LEU A 298 16.44 -12.01 31.93
CA LEU A 298 16.69 -12.02 30.50
C LEU A 298 18.09 -12.57 30.20
N GLY A 299 19.10 -12.23 31.02
CA GLY A 299 20.44 -12.76 30.89
C GLY A 299 20.48 -14.28 30.99
N GLU A 300 19.86 -14.85 32.02
CA GLU A 300 19.75 -16.31 32.22
C GLU A 300 18.99 -16.99 31.09
N LYS A 301 17.81 -16.46 30.69
CA LYS A 301 16.99 -17.02 29.59
C LYS A 301 17.71 -17.03 28.25
N VAL A 302 18.48 -15.98 27.95
CA VAL A 302 19.22 -15.90 26.69
C VAL A 302 20.40 -16.83 26.73
N ALA A 303 21.15 -16.89 27.81
CA ALA A 303 22.27 -17.83 27.99
C ALA A 303 21.81 -19.30 27.88
N GLU A 304 20.64 -19.65 28.42
CA GLU A 304 20.07 -20.99 28.35
C GLU A 304 19.59 -21.34 26.93
N LYS A 305 18.89 -20.43 26.28
CA LYS A 305 18.21 -20.72 25.00
C LYS A 305 19.05 -20.42 23.77
N PHE A 306 20.02 -19.55 23.90
CA PHE A 306 20.85 -19.02 22.83
C PHE A 306 22.30 -18.83 23.29
N PRO A 307 23.00 -19.88 23.72
CA PRO A 307 24.35 -19.79 24.28
C PRO A 307 25.38 -19.21 23.29
N GLU A 308 25.06 -19.24 22.00
CA GLU A 308 25.90 -18.70 20.93
C GLU A 308 25.83 -17.15 20.82
N TYR A 309 24.90 -16.50 21.53
CA TYR A 309 24.72 -15.06 21.44
C TYR A 309 25.24 -14.34 22.69
N ALA A 310 26.16 -13.41 22.49
CA ALA A 310 26.59 -12.52 23.54
C ALA A 310 25.60 -11.36 23.69
N ILE A 311 25.08 -11.16 24.88
CA ILE A 311 24.30 -9.97 25.22
C ILE A 311 25.31 -8.82 25.39
N ARG A 312 25.13 -7.72 24.63
CA ARG A 312 25.93 -6.52 24.79
C ARG A 312 25.37 -5.59 25.85
N GLU A 313 24.07 -5.36 25.75
CA GLU A 313 23.35 -4.39 26.60
C GLU A 313 21.85 -4.74 26.59
N TYR A 314 21.14 -4.09 27.50
CA TYR A 314 19.69 -4.13 27.56
C TYR A 314 19.15 -2.74 27.21
N CYS A 315 18.05 -2.70 26.49
CA CYS A 315 17.35 -1.46 26.14
C CYS A 315 16.08 -1.35 26.98
N LEU A 316 16.01 -0.31 27.81
CA LEU A 316 14.84 0.07 28.59
C LEU A 316 14.08 1.17 27.88
N GLN A 317 12.76 1.00 27.69
CA GLN A 317 11.90 1.95 27.00
C GLN A 317 10.58 2.14 27.77
N PRO A 318 9.89 3.30 27.63
CA PRO A 318 8.54 3.45 28.15
C PRO A 318 7.60 2.50 27.40
N MET A 319 6.67 1.88 28.14
CA MET A 319 5.60 1.10 27.55
C MET A 319 4.70 1.99 26.70
N GLN A 320 4.69 1.74 25.42
CA GLN A 320 3.80 2.43 24.50
C GLN A 320 2.40 1.79 24.54
N ARG A 321 1.54 2.31 25.42
CA ARG A 321 0.15 1.86 25.57
C ARG A 321 -0.78 2.92 25.01
N GLY A 322 -1.47 2.63 23.91
CA GLY A 322 -2.57 3.47 23.41
C GLY A 322 -3.79 2.61 23.08
N LYS A 323 -4.97 3.03 23.51
CA LYS A 323 -6.24 2.30 23.25
C LYS A 323 -6.51 2.03 21.77
N HIS A 324 -5.80 2.68 20.86
CA HIS A 324 -5.94 2.54 19.40
C HIS A 324 -4.59 2.58 18.69
N SER A 325 -3.50 2.08 19.33
CA SER A 325 -2.21 2.05 18.65
C SER A 325 -2.16 0.90 17.66
N MET A 326 -1.87 1.22 16.40
CA MET A 326 -1.64 0.24 15.36
C MET A 326 -0.16 -0.05 15.20
N GLN A 327 0.15 -1.33 14.98
CA GLN A 327 1.50 -1.80 14.73
C GLN A 327 1.73 -1.93 13.23
N ILE A 328 2.68 -1.17 12.73
CA ILE A 328 3.10 -1.13 11.33
C ILE A 328 4.50 -1.74 11.23
N CYS A 329 4.77 -2.39 10.12
CA CYS A 329 6.10 -2.83 9.70
C CYS A 329 6.52 -2.01 8.49
N ALA A 330 7.68 -1.37 8.58
CA ALA A 330 8.29 -0.66 7.47
C ALA A 330 9.79 -0.92 7.42
N GLY A 331 10.42 -0.76 6.26
CA GLY A 331 11.86 -0.96 6.20
C GLY A 331 12.41 -0.99 4.79
N ILE A 332 13.68 -1.37 4.73
CA ILE A 332 14.47 -1.54 3.51
C ILE A 332 14.95 -2.98 3.49
N THR A 333 14.75 -3.66 2.39
CA THR A 333 15.34 -4.99 2.15
C THR A 333 16.10 -4.96 0.83
N ARG A 334 16.88 -6.01 0.56
CA ARG A 334 17.65 -6.11 -0.67
C ARG A 334 17.21 -7.31 -1.48
N ASP A 335 16.94 -7.06 -2.74
CA ASP A 335 16.72 -8.07 -3.75
C ASP A 335 18.00 -8.28 -4.58
N PRO A 336 18.36 -9.52 -4.96
CA PRO A 336 19.54 -9.77 -5.77
C PRO A 336 19.52 -9.14 -7.16
N VAL A 337 18.33 -8.95 -7.74
CA VAL A 337 18.13 -8.40 -9.10
C VAL A 337 17.84 -6.90 -9.06
N PHE A 338 16.92 -6.50 -8.19
CA PHE A 338 16.41 -5.12 -8.14
C PHE A 338 17.16 -4.20 -7.17
N GLY A 339 18.05 -4.74 -6.35
CA GLY A 339 18.74 -3.95 -5.33
C GLY A 339 17.85 -3.59 -4.14
N PRO A 340 17.91 -2.35 -3.61
CA PRO A 340 17.10 -1.95 -2.46
C PRO A 340 15.61 -1.94 -2.79
N LEU A 341 14.78 -2.41 -1.85
CA LEU A 341 13.32 -2.38 -1.89
C LEU A 341 12.81 -1.77 -0.60
N ILE A 342 11.83 -0.90 -0.71
CA ILE A 342 11.06 -0.39 0.43
C ILE A 342 9.95 -1.39 0.74
N VAL A 343 9.79 -1.74 2.01
CA VAL A 343 8.77 -2.69 2.50
C VAL A 343 7.81 -1.97 3.43
N PHE A 344 6.52 -2.25 3.30
CA PHE A 344 5.47 -1.70 4.15
C PHE A 344 4.35 -2.70 4.38
N GLY A 345 3.72 -2.70 5.57
CA GLY A 345 2.56 -3.52 5.89
C GLY A 345 2.21 -3.55 7.38
N ILE A 346 1.33 -4.46 7.77
CA ILE A 346 0.98 -4.67 9.18
C ILE A 346 2.21 -5.18 9.93
N GLY A 347 2.43 -4.61 11.13
CA GLY A 347 3.54 -4.93 12.02
C GLY A 347 3.20 -5.85 13.19
N GLY A 348 4.15 -5.95 14.11
CA GLY A 348 4.05 -6.76 15.32
C GLY A 348 4.13 -8.28 15.01
N TYR A 349 3.62 -9.09 15.94
CA TYR A 349 3.65 -10.56 15.81
C TYR A 349 2.75 -11.10 14.69
N LYS A 350 1.76 -10.34 14.25
CA LYS A 350 0.83 -10.71 13.17
C LYS A 350 1.44 -10.65 11.77
N VAL A 351 2.58 -10.03 11.63
CA VAL A 351 3.30 -9.82 10.35
C VAL A 351 3.46 -11.10 9.53
N ASN A 352 3.73 -12.21 10.20
CA ASN A 352 3.97 -13.50 9.55
C ASN A 352 2.69 -14.28 9.24
N VAL A 353 1.59 -13.95 9.90
CA VAL A 353 0.30 -14.64 9.74
C VAL A 353 -0.52 -13.99 8.63
N LEU A 354 -0.55 -12.66 8.60
CA LEU A 354 -1.38 -11.92 7.66
C LEU A 354 -0.71 -11.71 6.30
N ALA A 355 0.62 -11.87 6.21
CA ALA A 355 1.42 -11.67 4.99
C ALA A 355 1.09 -10.34 4.24
N ASP A 356 0.62 -9.31 4.98
CA ASP A 356 0.24 -8.00 4.47
C ASP A 356 1.49 -7.16 4.22
N ARG A 357 2.23 -7.49 3.17
CA ARG A 357 3.44 -6.78 2.80
C ARG A 357 3.38 -6.31 1.36
N GLN A 358 3.62 -5.03 1.15
CA GLN A 358 3.86 -4.44 -0.16
C GLN A 358 5.31 -4.03 -0.27
N VAL A 359 5.82 -4.07 -1.48
CA VAL A 359 7.18 -3.65 -1.81
C VAL A 359 7.17 -2.62 -2.92
N ALA A 360 8.13 -1.71 -2.88
CA ALA A 360 8.33 -0.72 -3.93
C ALA A 360 9.82 -0.47 -4.19
N LEU A 361 10.14 -0.08 -5.41
CA LEU A 361 11.49 0.32 -5.81
C LEU A 361 11.73 1.78 -5.40
N PRO A 362 12.82 2.10 -4.69
CA PRO A 362 13.23 3.48 -4.52
C PRO A 362 13.79 4.05 -5.86
N PRO A 363 13.71 5.37 -6.10
CA PRO A 363 13.19 6.41 -5.21
C PRO A 363 11.66 6.50 -5.19
N LEU A 364 11.08 6.78 -4.02
CA LEU A 364 9.65 7.01 -3.85
C LEU A 364 9.35 8.51 -3.73
N ASN A 365 8.24 8.93 -4.32
CA ASN A 365 7.56 10.19 -4.02
C ASN A 365 6.29 9.94 -3.20
N MET A 366 5.56 11.00 -2.85
CA MET A 366 4.34 10.90 -2.04
C MET A 366 3.24 10.07 -2.71
N SER A 367 3.09 10.17 -4.04
CA SER A 367 2.07 9.40 -4.78
C SER A 367 2.39 7.92 -4.85
N LEU A 368 3.66 7.57 -5.12
CA LEU A 368 4.11 6.19 -5.09
C LEU A 368 4.00 5.59 -3.68
N ALA A 369 4.36 6.36 -2.64
CA ALA A 369 4.19 5.95 -1.26
C ALA A 369 2.70 5.73 -0.91
N ALA A 370 1.81 6.62 -1.34
CA ALA A 370 0.36 6.47 -1.14
C ALA A 370 -0.20 5.22 -1.87
N ASP A 371 0.31 4.90 -3.06
CA ASP A 371 -0.04 3.67 -3.75
C ASP A 371 0.39 2.42 -2.97
N VAL A 372 1.61 2.41 -2.43
CA VAL A 372 2.12 1.30 -1.59
C VAL A 372 1.27 1.12 -0.34
N VAL A 373 1.01 2.21 0.41
CA VAL A 373 0.17 2.18 1.61
C VAL A 373 -1.24 1.71 1.26
N GLY A 374 -1.85 2.29 0.23
CA GLY A 374 -3.23 2.03 -0.18
C GLY A 374 -3.53 0.58 -0.58
N ARG A 375 -2.50 -0.19 -0.96
CA ARG A 375 -2.62 -1.61 -1.33
C ARG A 375 -2.51 -2.59 -0.16
N THR A 376 -2.35 -2.09 1.08
CA THR A 376 -2.22 -2.92 2.29
C THR A 376 -3.52 -2.98 3.08
N HIS A 377 -3.72 -4.07 3.83
CA HIS A 377 -4.77 -4.14 4.85
C HIS A 377 -4.54 -3.14 5.98
N ALA A 378 -3.29 -2.75 6.23
CA ALA A 378 -2.95 -1.70 7.18
C ALA A 378 -3.72 -0.41 6.87
N ALA A 379 -3.80 0.00 5.59
CA ALA A 379 -4.54 1.20 5.20
C ALA A 379 -6.05 1.10 5.47
N SER A 380 -6.65 -0.08 5.31
CA SER A 380 -8.06 -0.31 5.62
C SER A 380 -8.31 -0.19 7.13
N LEU A 381 -7.45 -0.80 7.94
CA LEU A 381 -7.53 -0.69 9.40
C LEU A 381 -7.34 0.75 9.90
N ILE A 382 -6.46 1.53 9.26
CA ILE A 382 -6.28 2.95 9.58
C ILE A 382 -7.55 3.72 9.30
N ARG A 383 -8.18 3.51 8.14
CA ARG A 383 -9.44 4.18 7.79
C ARG A 383 -10.58 3.84 8.74
N GLU A 384 -10.61 2.63 9.28
CA GLU A 384 -11.65 2.14 10.17
C GLU A 384 -11.45 2.58 11.64
N HIS A 385 -10.19 2.63 12.09
CA HIS A 385 -9.91 2.74 13.53
C HIS A 385 -9.15 4.01 13.93
N SER A 386 -8.58 4.77 12.98
CA SER A 386 -7.89 6.02 13.30
C SER A 386 -8.90 7.16 13.55
N ALA A 387 -8.51 8.07 14.43
CA ALA A 387 -9.26 9.31 14.66
C ALA A 387 -9.06 10.32 13.52
N ASP A 388 -7.95 10.24 12.79
CA ASP A 388 -7.62 11.09 11.63
C ASP A 388 -6.88 10.24 10.59
N PRO A 389 -7.63 9.46 9.78
CA PRO A 389 -7.03 8.52 8.83
C PRO A 389 -6.18 9.18 7.74
N GLU A 390 -6.57 10.38 7.30
CA GLU A 390 -5.87 11.09 6.22
C GLU A 390 -4.50 11.55 6.69
N ARG A 391 -4.43 12.19 7.86
CA ARG A 391 -3.18 12.60 8.51
C ARG A 391 -2.25 11.40 8.72
N ASP A 392 -2.77 10.32 9.25
CA ASP A 392 -1.98 9.14 9.59
C ASP A 392 -1.42 8.45 8.34
N ILE A 393 -2.22 8.34 7.28
CA ILE A 393 -1.76 7.84 5.96
C ILE A 393 -0.69 8.78 5.39
N GLN A 394 -0.88 10.09 5.48
CA GLN A 394 0.09 11.07 5.00
C GLN A 394 1.43 10.95 5.74
N HIS A 395 1.41 10.80 7.07
CA HIS A 395 2.63 10.59 7.87
C HIS A 395 3.38 9.30 7.48
N LEU A 396 2.63 8.21 7.22
CA LEU A 396 3.22 6.96 6.74
C LEU A 396 3.84 7.11 5.35
N CYS A 397 3.18 7.83 4.44
CA CYS A 397 3.74 8.12 3.12
C CYS A 397 5.04 8.93 3.23
N GLN A 398 5.06 9.98 4.06
CA GLN A 398 6.26 10.76 4.35
C GLN A 398 7.40 9.89 4.90
N MET A 399 7.09 9.00 5.82
CA MET A 399 8.06 8.06 6.38
C MET A 399 8.63 7.12 5.30
N LEU A 400 7.79 6.58 4.39
CA LEU A 400 8.26 5.75 3.28
C LEU A 400 9.17 6.51 2.31
N VAL A 401 8.86 7.79 2.04
CA VAL A 401 9.73 8.67 1.24
C VAL A 401 11.09 8.88 1.93
N LYS A 402 11.10 9.09 3.24
CA LYS A 402 12.36 9.21 4.03
C LYS A 402 13.17 7.91 4.04
N LEU A 403 12.52 6.74 4.15
CA LEU A 403 13.20 5.45 4.02
C LEU A 403 13.79 5.26 2.62
N SER A 404 13.06 5.69 1.61
CA SER A 404 13.54 5.66 0.22
C SER A 404 14.75 6.57 0.03
N GLN A 405 14.75 7.76 0.60
CA GLN A 405 15.88 8.67 0.59
C GLN A 405 17.08 8.08 1.34
N MET A 406 16.86 7.50 2.52
CA MET A 406 17.89 6.80 3.29
C MET A 406 18.55 5.67 2.48
N ALA A 407 17.76 4.87 1.76
CA ALA A 407 18.29 3.83 0.88
C ALA A 407 19.19 4.40 -0.22
N SER A 408 18.84 5.57 -0.76
CA SER A 408 19.63 6.25 -1.81
C SER A 408 20.91 6.88 -1.26
N ASP A 409 20.82 7.49 -0.08
CA ASP A 409 21.94 8.20 0.56
C ASP A 409 23.01 7.27 1.15
N LEU A 410 22.59 6.12 1.66
CA LEU A 410 23.42 5.18 2.43
C LEU A 410 23.66 3.88 1.66
N SER A 411 24.60 3.92 0.71
CA SER A 411 24.89 2.79 -0.21
C SER A 411 25.29 1.49 0.50
N ASP A 412 25.89 1.60 1.69
CA ASP A 412 26.30 0.45 2.51
C ASP A 412 25.16 -0.16 3.33
N LEU A 413 23.96 0.41 3.25
CA LEU A 413 22.77 -0.12 3.90
C LEU A 413 22.27 -1.36 3.17
N ARG A 414 22.37 -2.52 3.81
CA ARG A 414 21.87 -3.79 3.29
C ARG A 414 20.41 -4.03 3.64
N GLY A 415 19.99 -3.61 4.82
CA GLY A 415 18.64 -3.76 5.30
C GLY A 415 18.33 -2.90 6.51
N LEU A 416 17.09 -2.48 6.59
CA LEU A 416 16.52 -1.82 7.76
C LEU A 416 15.17 -2.44 8.03
N GLU A 417 14.91 -2.84 9.25
CA GLU A 417 13.59 -3.24 9.70
C GLU A 417 13.15 -2.33 10.83
N VAL A 418 11.98 -1.76 10.72
CA VAL A 418 11.27 -1.05 11.77
C VAL A 418 10.00 -1.83 12.06
N ASN A 419 9.97 -2.56 13.19
CA ASN A 419 8.84 -3.41 13.55
C ASN A 419 8.85 -3.74 15.06
N PRO A 420 7.90 -3.18 15.84
CA PRO A 420 6.82 -2.33 15.38
C PRO A 420 7.19 -0.84 15.26
N LEU A 421 6.64 -0.21 14.25
CA LEU A 421 6.36 1.21 14.23
C LEU A 421 4.94 1.38 14.79
N LEU A 422 4.79 2.11 15.90
CA LEU A 422 3.48 2.37 16.48
C LEU A 422 2.91 3.66 15.92
N LEU A 423 1.67 3.57 15.46
CA LEU A 423 0.86 4.70 15.03
C LEU A 423 -0.23 4.93 16.08
N ASN A 424 -0.28 6.11 16.65
CA ASN A 424 -1.23 6.51 17.69
C ASN A 424 -1.71 7.96 17.47
N ARG A 425 -2.51 8.49 18.41
CA ARG A 425 -3.05 9.87 18.31
C ARG A 425 -1.98 10.95 18.31
N ASP A 426 -0.84 10.70 18.92
CA ASP A 426 0.26 11.65 19.05
C ASP A 426 1.21 11.61 17.84
N GLY A 427 1.02 10.65 16.95
CA GLY A 427 1.83 10.45 15.75
C GLY A 427 2.36 9.03 15.63
N MET A 428 3.55 8.89 15.07
CA MET A 428 4.22 7.59 14.92
C MET A 428 5.54 7.56 15.66
N VAL A 429 5.90 6.37 16.19
CA VAL A 429 7.15 6.14 16.89
C VAL A 429 7.69 4.74 16.58
N ALA A 430 8.95 4.65 16.18
CA ALA A 430 9.66 3.40 16.01
C ALA A 430 10.07 2.83 17.37
N VAL A 431 9.55 1.66 17.72
CA VAL A 431 9.80 1.01 19.02
C VAL A 431 10.92 -0.02 18.91
N ASP A 432 10.89 -0.81 17.83
CA ASP A 432 11.97 -1.76 17.57
C ASP A 432 12.45 -1.67 16.12
N PHE A 433 13.77 -1.73 15.97
CA PHE A 433 14.43 -1.52 14.69
C PHE A 433 15.81 -2.15 14.65
N ALA A 434 16.31 -2.46 13.44
CA ALA A 434 17.69 -2.88 13.22
C ALA A 434 18.13 -2.53 11.81
N MET A 435 19.41 -2.25 11.71
CA MET A 435 20.07 -1.87 10.48
C MET A 435 21.23 -2.81 10.19
N ASP A 436 21.16 -3.44 9.02
CA ASP A 436 22.19 -4.34 8.50
C ASP A 436 23.06 -3.60 7.49
N LEU A 437 24.36 -3.80 7.57
CA LEU A 437 25.37 -3.22 6.69
C LEU A 437 25.89 -4.26 5.69
N GLY A 438 26.31 -3.79 4.54
CA GLY A 438 26.85 -4.67 3.49
C GLY A 438 27.67 -3.92 2.44
N THR A 439 27.83 -4.56 1.31
CA THR A 439 28.45 -3.93 0.14
C THR A 439 27.42 -3.07 -0.59
N PRO A 440 27.83 -1.98 -1.26
CA PRO A 440 26.93 -1.18 -2.08
C PRO A 440 26.20 -2.02 -3.12
N SER A 441 24.94 -1.72 -3.38
CA SER A 441 24.16 -2.36 -4.44
C SER A 441 23.77 -1.39 -5.53
N ARG A 442 23.51 -1.95 -6.72
CA ARG A 442 22.92 -1.18 -7.81
C ARG A 442 21.44 -0.96 -7.54
N PHE A 443 20.95 0.20 -7.94
CA PHE A 443 19.52 0.51 -7.95
C PHE A 443 18.92 0.10 -9.29
N ALA A 444 17.72 -0.47 -9.27
CA ALA A 444 16.96 -0.73 -10.49
C ALA A 444 16.53 0.59 -11.18
N ILE A 445 16.20 1.60 -10.36
CA ILE A 445 15.92 2.96 -10.80
C ILE A 445 16.98 3.84 -10.13
N MET A 446 17.84 4.47 -10.95
CA MET A 446 18.89 5.34 -10.41
C MET A 446 18.26 6.58 -9.77
N PRO A 447 18.58 6.87 -8.49
CA PRO A 447 18.18 8.11 -7.87
C PRO A 447 18.72 9.32 -8.62
N TYR A 448 18.02 10.43 -8.56
CA TYR A 448 18.49 11.68 -9.12
C TYR A 448 19.79 12.09 -8.40
N PRO A 449 20.91 12.35 -9.13
CA PRO A 449 22.21 12.59 -8.53
C PRO A 449 22.33 14.06 -8.05
N GLU A 450 21.72 14.37 -6.91
CA GLU A 450 21.75 15.71 -6.28
C GLU A 450 23.19 16.18 -5.97
N GLU A 451 24.12 15.27 -5.79
CA GLU A 451 25.55 15.60 -5.58
C GLU A 451 26.23 16.28 -6.77
N LEU A 452 25.61 16.21 -7.95
CA LEU A 452 26.09 16.90 -9.15
C LEU A 452 25.49 18.30 -9.33
N ARG A 453 24.74 18.77 -8.34
CA ARG A 453 24.19 20.12 -8.34
C ARG A 453 25.24 21.11 -7.84
N GLU A 454 25.51 22.14 -8.64
CA GLU A 454 26.51 23.16 -8.37
C GLU A 454 25.97 24.56 -8.70
N TRP A 455 26.28 25.54 -7.88
CA TRP A 455 26.03 26.94 -8.17
C TRP A 455 27.30 27.60 -8.71
N VAL A 456 27.22 28.09 -9.94
CA VAL A 456 28.33 28.73 -10.64
C VAL A 456 28.03 30.21 -10.82
N THR A 457 28.98 31.05 -10.41
CA THR A 457 28.89 32.49 -10.70
C THR A 457 29.59 32.79 -12.04
N LEU A 458 28.81 33.24 -12.98
CA LEU A 458 29.32 33.61 -14.31
C LEU A 458 30.13 34.92 -14.23
N LYS A 459 30.95 35.20 -15.25
CA LYS A 459 31.78 36.42 -15.36
C LYS A 459 30.98 37.73 -15.30
N ASN A 460 29.69 37.69 -15.63
CA ASN A 460 28.76 38.84 -15.57
C ASN A 460 28.10 39.00 -14.21
N GLY A 461 28.46 38.18 -13.19
CA GLY A 461 27.91 38.22 -11.84
C GLY A 461 26.62 37.41 -11.67
N TRP A 462 26.11 36.76 -12.69
CA TRP A 462 24.93 35.92 -12.56
C TRP A 462 25.26 34.60 -11.85
N GLN A 463 24.40 34.19 -10.95
CA GLN A 463 24.44 32.85 -10.36
C GLN A 463 23.58 31.90 -11.17
N VAL A 464 24.19 30.83 -11.67
CA VAL A 464 23.53 29.81 -12.48
C VAL A 464 23.63 28.47 -11.74
N GLU A 465 22.51 27.79 -11.65
CA GLU A 465 22.47 26.42 -11.16
C GLU A 465 22.83 25.46 -12.30
N VAL A 466 23.89 24.70 -12.11
CA VAL A 466 24.28 23.59 -13.00
C VAL A 466 23.86 22.29 -12.29
N ARG A 467 22.99 21.54 -12.91
CA ARG A 467 22.48 20.30 -12.33
C ARG A 467 22.11 19.30 -13.44
N PRO A 468 22.01 18.01 -13.13
CA PRO A 468 21.44 17.04 -14.05
C PRO A 468 20.02 17.42 -14.48
N ILE A 469 19.64 17.00 -15.67
CA ILE A 469 18.29 17.25 -16.20
C ILE A 469 17.22 16.59 -15.33
N ARG A 470 16.12 17.29 -15.11
CA ARG A 470 14.93 16.78 -14.43
C ARG A 470 13.77 16.66 -15.41
N ALA A 471 12.78 15.83 -15.05
CA ALA A 471 11.60 15.64 -15.89
C ALA A 471 10.83 16.95 -16.12
N GLU A 472 10.80 17.87 -15.12
CA GLU A 472 10.19 19.21 -15.23
C GLU A 472 10.91 20.14 -16.20
N ASP A 473 12.14 19.83 -16.64
CA ASP A 473 12.89 20.61 -17.62
C ASP A 473 12.47 20.32 -19.08
N ALA A 474 11.58 19.35 -19.29
CA ALA A 474 11.11 18.91 -20.61
C ALA A 474 9.91 19.70 -21.16
N THR A 475 9.63 20.89 -20.64
CA THR A 475 8.51 21.76 -21.08
C THR A 475 8.89 22.70 -22.19
#